data_b5507cbec54fb9022f2eba1295cd4042
#
_entry.id   b5507cbec54fb9022f2eba1295cd4042
#
_cell.length_a   1.000
_cell.length_b   1.000
_cell.length_c   1.000
_cell.angle_alpha   90.00
_cell.angle_beta   90.00
_cell.angle_gamma   90.00
#
_symmetry.space_group_name_H-M   'P 1'
#
loop_
_entity.id
_entity.type
_entity.pdbx_description
1 polymer ?
#
loop_
_entity_poly.entity_id
_entity_poly.type
_entity_poly.pdbx_seq_one_letter_code
_entity_poly.pdbx_strand_id
1 'polypeptide(L)'
;MTRPLAMLLLALAVMMAAPAGAQPQLIGSIEFEYGAATQSENAEMRKRLMSRRTLEELVQFLSPLKLPQKLKIVTEECPQRSAENAFYSTTTQTITVCYQYVTLFARYAAEPDMLPGFTREEIFVGSFLSTVLHELGHAVFHLLDIAVFGHEEDAADQIATFVMLQFGPDVARTTIKGAAYKWFKAAISRPPTYYDTHGTPAQRYYNTLCIAYGGQPNTFRDLAGGGLLPRSRIEACALEYAQVRRAFEETVLPHVDRELLNRVLARRWLRAGDGAR
;
A
#
# COMPACT_ATOMS: atom_id res chain seq x y z
N MET A 1 -14.73 -78.96 -8.83
CA MET A 1 -14.07 -77.92 -9.66
C MET A 1 -14.84 -76.62 -9.52
N THR A 2 -14.45 -75.81 -8.54
CA THR A 2 -15.11 -74.53 -8.22
C THR A 2 -14.06 -73.39 -8.33
N ARG A 3 -14.22 -72.48 -9.27
CA ARG A 3 -13.39 -71.27 -9.42
C ARG A 3 -13.92 -70.18 -8.49
N PRO A 4 -13.09 -69.44 -7.76
CA PRO A 4 -13.54 -68.27 -7.06
C PRO A 4 -13.50 -67.03 -7.97
N LEU A 5 -14.60 -66.27 -7.90
CA LEU A 5 -14.76 -64.94 -8.52
C LEU A 5 -13.90 -63.92 -7.76
N ALA A 6 -12.93 -63.31 -8.41
CA ALA A 6 -12.18 -62.17 -7.87
C ALA A 6 -12.99 -60.89 -8.10
N MET A 7 -13.50 -60.29 -7.03
CA MET A 7 -14.07 -58.94 -7.04
C MET A 7 -12.95 -57.92 -7.09
N LEU A 8 -12.87 -57.20 -8.20
CA LEU A 8 -11.98 -56.04 -8.41
C LEU A 8 -12.67 -54.78 -7.83
N LEU A 9 -12.27 -54.37 -6.65
CA LEU A 9 -12.68 -53.05 -6.07
C LEU A 9 -11.89 -51.94 -6.73
N LEU A 10 -12.54 -51.19 -7.61
CA LEU A 10 -11.99 -49.96 -8.20
C LEU A 10 -12.16 -48.84 -7.17
N ALA A 11 -11.08 -48.48 -6.47
CA ALA A 11 -11.04 -47.32 -5.61
C ALA A 11 -10.91 -46.06 -6.49
N LEU A 12 -12.00 -45.30 -6.64
CA LEU A 12 -12.01 -43.98 -7.27
C LEU A 12 -11.34 -42.99 -6.32
N ALA A 13 -10.06 -42.69 -6.51
CA ALA A 13 -9.38 -41.60 -5.83
C ALA A 13 -9.89 -40.26 -6.42
N VAL A 14 -10.81 -39.62 -5.71
CA VAL A 14 -11.18 -38.24 -5.99
C VAL A 14 -10.00 -37.34 -5.57
N MET A 15 -9.13 -36.98 -6.51
CA MET A 15 -8.15 -35.91 -6.32
C MET A 15 -8.91 -34.60 -6.17
N MET A 16 -9.09 -34.14 -4.94
CA MET A 16 -9.48 -32.75 -4.68
C MET A 16 -8.33 -31.86 -5.16
N ALA A 17 -8.50 -31.21 -6.30
CA ALA A 17 -7.59 -30.18 -6.75
C ALA A 17 -7.64 -29.04 -5.73
N ALA A 18 -6.52 -28.80 -5.05
CA ALA A 18 -6.34 -27.62 -4.23
C ALA A 18 -6.60 -26.37 -5.10
N PRO A 19 -7.24 -25.31 -4.57
CA PRO A 19 -7.44 -24.08 -5.32
C PRO A 19 -6.08 -23.58 -5.79
N ALA A 20 -5.91 -23.47 -7.10
CA ALA A 20 -4.67 -22.98 -7.70
C ALA A 20 -4.41 -21.55 -7.17
N GLY A 21 -3.44 -21.41 -6.29
CA GLY A 21 -2.88 -20.12 -5.93
C GLY A 21 -2.39 -19.47 -7.23
N ALA A 22 -2.68 -18.18 -7.43
CA ALA A 22 -2.15 -17.47 -8.58
C ALA A 22 -0.61 -17.56 -8.55
N GLN A 23 0.00 -17.94 -9.66
CA GLN A 23 1.46 -18.00 -9.76
C GLN A 23 2.05 -16.61 -9.57
N PRO A 24 3.18 -16.45 -8.83
CA PRO A 24 3.85 -15.17 -8.70
C PRO A 24 4.19 -14.58 -10.08
N GLN A 25 3.91 -13.28 -10.25
CA GLN A 25 4.22 -12.55 -11.48
C GLN A 25 5.37 -11.59 -11.21
N LEU A 26 6.35 -11.54 -12.10
CA LEU A 26 7.56 -10.73 -11.99
C LEU A 26 7.55 -9.56 -12.97
N ILE A 27 7.80 -8.35 -12.49
CA ILE A 27 8.01 -7.16 -13.31
C ILE A 27 9.25 -6.42 -12.79
N GLY A 28 10.32 -6.39 -13.57
CA GLY A 28 11.61 -5.85 -13.13
C GLY A 28 12.20 -6.69 -11.99
N SER A 29 12.52 -6.07 -10.86
CA SER A 29 13.00 -6.72 -9.62
C SER A 29 11.90 -7.02 -8.60
N ILE A 30 10.62 -6.80 -8.95
CA ILE A 30 9.49 -6.95 -8.02
C ILE A 30 8.56 -8.06 -8.49
N GLU A 31 8.35 -9.04 -7.64
CA GLU A 31 7.33 -10.09 -7.80
C GLU A 31 6.07 -9.71 -7.05
N PHE A 32 4.91 -10.11 -7.54
CA PHE A 32 3.67 -9.90 -6.81
C PHE A 32 2.75 -11.13 -6.89
N GLU A 33 1.92 -11.27 -5.87
CA GLU A 33 0.99 -12.39 -5.75
C GLU A 33 -0.28 -11.99 -5.01
N TYR A 34 -1.42 -12.47 -5.50
CA TYR A 34 -2.68 -12.47 -4.75
C TYR A 34 -2.85 -13.85 -4.13
N GLY A 35 -2.39 -14.01 -2.89
CA GLY A 35 -2.45 -15.25 -2.13
C GLY A 35 -3.88 -15.76 -1.93
N ALA A 36 -3.98 -16.97 -1.40
CA ALA A 36 -5.29 -17.60 -1.14
C ALA A 36 -6.08 -16.83 -0.07
N ALA A 37 -7.41 -16.89 -0.18
CA ALA A 37 -8.33 -16.37 0.80
C ALA A 37 -9.44 -17.40 1.02
N THR A 38 -9.64 -17.84 2.25
CA THR A 38 -10.60 -18.87 2.64
C THR A 38 -11.87 -18.29 3.23
N GLN A 39 -11.75 -17.16 3.94
CA GLN A 39 -12.91 -16.46 4.49
C GLN A 39 -13.57 -15.61 3.40
N SER A 40 -14.91 -15.57 3.39
CA SER A 40 -15.70 -14.89 2.35
C SER A 40 -15.36 -13.43 2.17
N GLU A 41 -15.17 -12.67 3.27
CA GLU A 41 -14.80 -11.25 3.22
C GLU A 41 -13.40 -11.06 2.60
N ASN A 42 -12.44 -11.90 2.96
CA ASN A 42 -11.09 -11.88 2.40
C ASN A 42 -11.08 -12.24 0.91
N ALA A 43 -11.89 -13.23 0.52
CA ALA A 43 -12.06 -13.61 -0.89
C ALA A 43 -12.68 -12.48 -1.73
N GLU A 44 -13.59 -11.70 -1.16
CA GLU A 44 -14.15 -10.50 -1.80
C GLU A 44 -13.07 -9.43 -1.99
N MET A 45 -12.26 -9.15 -0.97
CA MET A 45 -11.16 -8.18 -1.07
C MET A 45 -10.12 -8.65 -2.11
N ARG A 46 -9.75 -9.92 -2.10
CA ARG A 46 -8.89 -10.51 -3.14
C ARG A 46 -9.46 -10.26 -4.54
N LYS A 47 -10.73 -10.59 -4.76
CA LYS A 47 -11.41 -10.37 -6.05
C LYS A 47 -11.42 -8.89 -6.44
N ARG A 48 -11.68 -7.98 -5.49
CA ARG A 48 -11.67 -6.53 -5.72
C ARG A 48 -10.30 -6.04 -6.17
N LEU A 49 -9.22 -6.43 -5.48
CA LEU A 49 -7.86 -6.04 -5.83
C LEU A 49 -7.45 -6.59 -7.20
N MET A 50 -7.76 -7.87 -7.48
CA MET A 50 -7.47 -8.51 -8.78
C MET A 50 -8.24 -7.87 -9.93
N SER A 51 -9.54 -7.62 -9.77
CA SER A 51 -10.37 -7.01 -10.83
C SER A 51 -9.91 -5.62 -11.23
N ARG A 52 -9.26 -4.91 -10.32
CA ARG A 52 -8.67 -3.58 -10.54
C ARG A 52 -7.21 -3.63 -10.94
N ARG A 53 -6.63 -4.82 -11.00
CA ARG A 53 -5.21 -5.02 -11.31
C ARG A 53 -4.29 -4.18 -10.40
N THR A 54 -4.62 -4.10 -9.12
CA THR A 54 -4.01 -3.15 -8.18
C THR A 54 -2.52 -3.41 -7.99
N LEU A 55 -2.10 -4.67 -7.82
CA LEU A 55 -0.68 -5.00 -7.67
C LEU A 55 0.07 -4.89 -9.01
N GLU A 56 -0.55 -5.25 -10.12
CA GLU A 56 0.02 -5.11 -11.45
C GLU A 56 0.37 -3.66 -11.76
N GLU A 57 -0.59 -2.74 -11.53
CA GLU A 57 -0.35 -1.31 -11.78
C GLU A 57 0.72 -0.75 -10.83
N LEU A 58 0.66 -1.12 -9.54
CA LEU A 58 1.65 -0.69 -8.58
C LEU A 58 3.05 -1.17 -8.96
N VAL A 59 3.22 -2.45 -9.27
CA VAL A 59 4.53 -3.01 -9.62
C VAL A 59 5.04 -2.45 -10.95
N GLN A 60 4.15 -2.18 -11.92
CA GLN A 60 4.52 -1.47 -13.14
C GLN A 60 5.00 -0.04 -12.85
N PHE A 61 4.36 0.68 -11.94
CA PHE A 61 4.80 2.00 -11.52
C PHE A 61 6.18 1.94 -10.84
N LEU A 62 6.41 0.93 -10.00
CA LEU A 62 7.68 0.73 -9.30
C LEU A 62 8.77 0.09 -10.15
N SER A 63 8.46 -0.34 -11.38
CA SER A 63 9.41 -1.06 -12.26
C SER A 63 10.73 -0.32 -12.57
N PRO A 64 10.83 1.02 -12.49
CA PRO A 64 12.12 1.69 -12.63
C PRO A 64 13.09 1.45 -11.47
N LEU A 65 12.61 1.01 -10.30
CA LEU A 65 13.44 0.75 -9.13
C LEU A 65 14.29 -0.51 -9.33
N LYS A 66 15.60 -0.35 -9.30
CA LYS A 66 16.60 -1.42 -9.41
C LYS A 66 17.02 -1.87 -8.02
N LEU A 67 16.52 -3.00 -7.60
CA LEU A 67 16.89 -3.59 -6.31
C LEU A 67 17.96 -4.66 -6.51
N PRO A 68 18.94 -4.79 -5.59
CA PRO A 68 20.02 -5.80 -5.69
C PRO A 68 19.49 -7.22 -5.49
N GLN A 69 18.32 -7.36 -4.86
CA GLN A 69 17.62 -8.63 -4.65
C GLN A 69 16.16 -8.47 -5.06
N LYS A 70 15.51 -9.60 -5.35
CA LYS A 70 14.08 -9.60 -5.65
C LYS A 70 13.26 -9.23 -4.42
N LEU A 71 12.30 -8.35 -4.61
CA LEU A 71 11.28 -8.00 -3.63
C LEU A 71 9.97 -8.68 -4.03
N LYS A 72 9.30 -9.32 -3.08
CA LYS A 72 7.96 -9.86 -3.28
C LYS A 72 6.91 -8.98 -2.59
N ILE A 73 5.80 -8.70 -3.27
CA ILE A 73 4.61 -8.07 -2.67
C ILE A 73 3.48 -9.09 -2.71
N VAL A 74 2.94 -9.47 -1.55
CA VAL A 74 1.84 -10.42 -1.45
C VAL A 74 0.66 -9.82 -0.69
N THR A 75 -0.54 -10.06 -1.18
CA THR A 75 -1.75 -9.89 -0.39
C THR A 75 -2.27 -11.27 -0.02
N GLU A 76 -2.50 -11.55 1.25
CA GLU A 76 -2.91 -12.88 1.71
C GLU A 76 -3.80 -12.84 2.96
N GLU A 77 -4.40 -13.95 3.29
CA GLU A 77 -5.11 -14.13 4.55
C GLU A 77 -4.11 -14.43 5.67
N CYS A 78 -4.03 -13.52 6.65
CA CYS A 78 -3.08 -13.63 7.75
C CYS A 78 -3.68 -14.34 8.97
N PRO A 79 -2.82 -14.92 9.84
CA PRO A 79 -3.26 -15.42 11.14
C PRO A 79 -3.93 -14.36 11.99
N GLN A 80 -4.92 -14.75 12.81
CA GLN A 80 -5.74 -13.82 13.63
C GLN A 80 -4.93 -12.77 14.40
N ARG A 81 -3.78 -13.17 14.96
CA ARG A 81 -2.90 -12.27 15.76
C ARG A 81 -2.23 -11.15 14.95
N SER A 82 -2.19 -11.25 13.63
CA SER A 82 -1.60 -10.29 12.70
C SER A 82 -2.57 -9.84 11.60
N ALA A 83 -3.87 -10.08 11.80
CA ALA A 83 -4.87 -9.98 10.75
C ALA A 83 -5.05 -8.55 10.20
N GLU A 84 -5.13 -7.52 11.05
CA GLU A 84 -5.26 -6.13 10.62
C GLU A 84 -3.88 -5.47 10.55
N ASN A 85 -2.99 -5.99 9.68
CA ASN A 85 -1.61 -5.53 9.56
C ASN A 85 -1.07 -5.64 8.13
N ALA A 86 0.03 -4.96 7.90
CA ALA A 86 0.97 -5.19 6.81
C ALA A 86 2.37 -5.16 7.41
N PHE A 87 3.34 -5.80 6.78
CA PHE A 87 4.72 -5.82 7.26
C PHE A 87 5.70 -6.22 6.16
N TYR A 88 6.93 -5.73 6.26
CA TYR A 88 8.06 -6.18 5.48
C TYR A 88 8.90 -7.18 6.26
N SER A 89 9.28 -8.29 5.63
CA SER A 89 10.20 -9.30 6.18
C SER A 89 11.57 -9.17 5.53
N THR A 90 12.57 -8.81 6.33
CA THR A 90 13.97 -8.75 5.88
C THR A 90 14.55 -10.13 5.55
N THR A 91 14.02 -11.20 6.15
CA THR A 91 14.46 -12.58 5.92
C THR A 91 14.02 -13.12 4.56
N THR A 92 12.79 -12.78 4.14
CA THR A 92 12.20 -13.30 2.89
C THR A 92 12.10 -12.26 1.80
N GLN A 93 12.50 -11.01 2.06
CA GLN A 93 12.34 -9.84 1.17
C GLN A 93 10.88 -9.72 0.66
N THR A 94 9.93 -9.90 1.58
CA THR A 94 8.51 -9.93 1.24
C THR A 94 7.75 -8.86 1.99
N ILE A 95 6.98 -8.06 1.26
CA ILE A 95 5.93 -7.19 1.79
C ILE A 95 4.63 -8.01 1.81
N THR A 96 4.06 -8.19 2.99
CA THR A 96 2.77 -8.87 3.18
C THR A 96 1.70 -7.85 3.57
N VAL A 97 0.58 -7.82 2.85
CA VAL A 97 -0.61 -7.06 3.23
C VAL A 97 -1.75 -8.03 3.49
N CYS A 98 -2.23 -8.07 4.73
CA CYS A 98 -3.29 -8.97 5.13
C CYS A 98 -4.63 -8.55 4.53
N TYR A 99 -5.41 -9.48 3.97
CA TYR A 99 -6.75 -9.16 3.43
C TYR A 99 -7.68 -8.56 4.50
N GLN A 100 -7.52 -8.98 5.75
CA GLN A 100 -8.28 -8.43 6.87
C GLN A 100 -8.00 -6.94 7.07
N TYR A 101 -6.77 -6.49 6.82
CA TYR A 101 -6.43 -5.06 6.86
C TYR A 101 -7.06 -4.31 5.67
N VAL A 102 -7.09 -4.93 4.49
CA VAL A 102 -7.81 -4.39 3.32
C VAL A 102 -9.31 -4.29 3.60
N THR A 103 -9.89 -5.27 4.31
CA THR A 103 -11.28 -5.24 4.77
C THR A 103 -11.54 -4.07 5.73
N LEU A 104 -10.59 -3.76 6.62
CA LEU A 104 -10.69 -2.56 7.48
C LEU A 104 -10.76 -1.27 6.66
N PHE A 105 -9.96 -1.14 5.60
CA PHE A 105 -10.04 0.04 4.70
C PHE A 105 -11.39 0.11 3.98
N ALA A 106 -11.95 -1.03 3.57
CA ALA A 106 -13.28 -1.07 2.98
C ALA A 106 -14.37 -0.66 3.99
N ARG A 107 -14.24 -1.06 5.26
CA ARG A 107 -15.13 -0.63 6.35
C ARG A 107 -15.05 0.88 6.57
N TYR A 108 -13.84 1.46 6.65
CA TYR A 108 -13.67 2.92 6.76
C TYR A 108 -14.31 3.67 5.58
N ALA A 109 -14.18 3.12 4.37
CA ALA A 109 -14.79 3.70 3.18
C ALA A 109 -16.33 3.57 3.15
N ALA A 110 -16.92 2.65 3.90
CA ALA A 110 -18.36 2.42 3.96
C ALA A 110 -19.09 3.22 5.06
N GLU A 111 -18.35 3.85 5.96
CA GLU A 111 -18.94 4.59 7.08
C GLU A 111 -19.83 5.76 6.59
N PRO A 112 -21.01 5.98 7.24
CA PRO A 112 -21.92 7.03 6.85
C PRO A 112 -21.38 8.44 7.16
N ASP A 113 -20.55 8.57 8.20
CA ASP A 113 -20.04 9.84 8.75
C ASP A 113 -18.66 10.20 8.21
N MET A 114 -18.42 9.96 6.93
CA MET A 114 -17.19 10.37 6.28
C MET A 114 -17.01 11.90 6.35
N LEU A 115 -15.74 12.32 6.52
CA LEU A 115 -15.41 13.74 6.43
C LEU A 115 -15.89 14.32 5.09
N PRO A 116 -16.49 15.52 5.09
CA PRO A 116 -16.90 16.18 3.86
C PRO A 116 -15.75 16.29 2.85
N GLY A 117 -16.03 16.02 1.58
CA GLY A 117 -15.03 16.08 0.50
C GLY A 117 -14.16 14.84 0.34
N PHE A 118 -14.42 13.75 1.08
CA PHE A 118 -13.81 12.44 0.85
C PHE A 118 -14.78 11.50 0.14
N THR A 119 -14.26 10.67 -0.76
CA THR A 119 -15.04 9.62 -1.42
C THR A 119 -14.63 8.24 -0.90
N ARG A 120 -15.55 7.28 -1.02
CA ARG A 120 -15.27 5.87 -0.66
C ARG A 120 -14.07 5.30 -1.38
N GLU A 121 -13.93 5.65 -2.65
CA GLU A 121 -12.82 5.19 -3.48
C GLU A 121 -11.48 5.78 -3.05
N GLU A 122 -11.42 7.09 -2.77
CA GLU A 122 -10.22 7.74 -2.24
C GLU A 122 -9.76 7.08 -0.94
N ILE A 123 -10.70 6.82 -0.02
CA ILE A 123 -10.38 6.19 1.27
C ILE A 123 -9.81 4.78 1.06
N PHE A 124 -10.46 3.96 0.25
CA PHE A 124 -10.01 2.58 0.01
C PHE A 124 -8.64 2.54 -0.69
N VAL A 125 -8.53 3.20 -1.83
CA VAL A 125 -7.31 3.16 -2.66
C VAL A 125 -6.14 3.82 -1.93
N GLY A 126 -6.35 4.98 -1.34
CA GLY A 126 -5.29 5.71 -0.64
C GLY A 126 -4.81 4.99 0.62
N SER A 127 -5.72 4.37 1.40
CA SER A 127 -5.34 3.55 2.54
C SER A 127 -4.50 2.34 2.13
N PHE A 128 -4.92 1.62 1.08
CA PHE A 128 -4.18 0.47 0.58
C PHE A 128 -2.80 0.88 0.05
N LEU A 129 -2.76 1.86 -0.87
CA LEU A 129 -1.52 2.26 -1.51
C LEU A 129 -0.51 2.83 -0.50
N SER A 130 -0.95 3.70 0.42
CA SER A 130 -0.06 4.24 1.46
C SER A 130 0.51 3.13 2.36
N THR A 131 -0.25 2.07 2.61
CA THR A 131 0.23 0.93 3.40
C THR A 131 1.31 0.16 2.65
N VAL A 132 1.08 -0.21 1.38
CA VAL A 132 2.09 -0.94 0.60
C VAL A 132 3.35 -0.11 0.39
N LEU A 133 3.21 1.19 0.16
CA LEU A 133 4.36 2.09 -0.04
C LEU A 133 5.12 2.36 1.25
N HIS A 134 4.49 2.30 2.42
CA HIS A 134 5.15 2.34 3.71
C HIS A 134 6.05 1.10 3.89
N GLU A 135 5.51 -0.10 3.65
CA GLU A 135 6.30 -1.34 3.70
C GLU A 135 7.41 -1.37 2.63
N LEU A 136 7.17 -0.74 1.47
CA LEU A 136 8.21 -0.52 0.47
C LEU A 136 9.33 0.37 0.99
N GLY A 137 9.02 1.36 1.85
CA GLY A 137 10.02 2.19 2.52
C GLY A 137 11.01 1.32 3.30
N HIS A 138 10.53 0.43 4.17
CA HIS A 138 11.36 -0.53 4.90
C HIS A 138 12.17 -1.43 3.96
N ALA A 139 11.54 -1.94 2.90
CA ALA A 139 12.23 -2.76 1.91
C ALA A 139 13.38 -2.00 1.20
N VAL A 140 13.16 -0.74 0.85
CA VAL A 140 14.15 0.13 0.20
C VAL A 140 15.31 0.43 1.14
N PHE A 141 15.05 0.80 2.41
CA PHE A 141 16.08 1.03 3.39
C PHE A 141 16.96 -0.21 3.59
N HIS A 142 16.34 -1.37 3.77
CA HIS A 142 17.06 -2.63 3.97
C HIS A 142 17.83 -3.07 2.71
N LEU A 143 17.18 -3.10 1.54
CA LEU A 143 17.78 -3.68 0.32
C LEU A 143 18.84 -2.77 -0.31
N LEU A 144 18.78 -1.46 -0.11
CA LEU A 144 19.75 -0.50 -0.60
C LEU A 144 20.76 -0.05 0.47
N ASP A 145 20.70 -0.64 1.67
CA ASP A 145 21.57 -0.30 2.82
C ASP A 145 21.57 1.20 3.14
N ILE A 146 20.36 1.79 3.16
CA ILE A 146 20.18 3.22 3.42
C ILE A 146 20.11 3.46 4.92
N ALA A 147 21.09 4.20 5.47
CA ALA A 147 21.09 4.60 6.87
C ALA A 147 19.96 5.63 7.15
N VAL A 148 19.17 5.36 8.18
CA VAL A 148 18.08 6.23 8.62
C VAL A 148 18.41 6.84 9.97
N PHE A 149 18.30 8.16 10.09
CA PHE A 149 18.39 8.85 11.37
C PHE A 149 17.00 9.01 11.99
N GLY A 150 16.85 8.59 13.24
CA GLY A 150 15.60 8.67 13.97
C GLY A 150 14.74 7.41 13.80
N HIS A 151 13.42 7.60 13.76
CA HIS A 151 12.48 6.50 13.61
C HIS A 151 12.34 6.10 12.14
N GLU A 152 12.67 4.85 11.83
CA GLU A 152 12.51 4.30 10.48
C GLU A 152 11.04 4.33 10.01
N GLU A 153 10.11 4.16 10.93
CA GLU A 153 8.66 4.24 10.68
C GLU A 153 8.23 5.61 10.12
N ASP A 154 8.79 6.70 10.67
CA ASP A 154 8.52 8.05 10.16
C ASP A 154 9.12 8.24 8.77
N ALA A 155 10.32 7.71 8.53
CA ALA A 155 10.96 7.75 7.22
C ALA A 155 10.21 6.92 6.17
N ALA A 156 9.66 5.76 6.54
CA ALA A 156 8.81 4.94 5.68
C ALA A 156 7.51 5.67 5.29
N ASP A 157 6.86 6.36 6.22
CA ASP A 157 5.70 7.21 5.93
C ASP A 157 6.04 8.37 4.98
N GLN A 158 7.21 8.98 5.15
CA GLN A 158 7.69 10.06 4.29
C GLN A 158 7.95 9.59 2.87
N ILE A 159 8.62 8.44 2.69
CA ILE A 159 8.81 7.80 1.37
C ILE A 159 7.46 7.46 0.74
N ALA A 160 6.56 6.83 1.48
CA ALA A 160 5.23 6.48 0.97
C ALA A 160 4.49 7.71 0.45
N THR A 161 4.48 8.79 1.23
CA THR A 161 3.85 10.06 0.84
C THR A 161 4.52 10.68 -0.37
N PHE A 162 5.86 10.72 -0.40
CA PHE A 162 6.63 11.25 -1.53
C PHE A 162 6.36 10.48 -2.83
N VAL A 163 6.34 9.16 -2.78
CA VAL A 163 6.06 8.30 -3.95
C VAL A 163 4.62 8.49 -4.44
N MET A 164 3.63 8.62 -3.54
CA MET A 164 2.24 8.92 -3.93
C MET A 164 2.12 10.22 -4.72
N LEU A 165 2.95 11.22 -4.44
CA LEU A 165 2.97 12.48 -5.20
C LEU A 165 3.49 12.33 -6.63
N GLN A 166 4.19 11.24 -6.96
CA GLN A 166 4.75 11.00 -8.30
C GLN A 166 3.73 10.40 -9.29
N PHE A 167 2.57 9.93 -8.85
CA PHE A 167 1.52 9.38 -9.73
C PHE A 167 0.79 10.43 -10.58
N GLY A 168 1.14 11.69 -10.43
CA GLY A 168 0.45 12.83 -11.03
C GLY A 168 -0.65 13.41 -10.14
N PRO A 169 -1.09 14.66 -10.36
CA PRO A 169 -1.87 15.45 -9.42
C PRO A 169 -3.21 14.80 -9.02
N ASP A 170 -3.93 14.20 -9.95
CA ASP A 170 -5.25 13.61 -9.69
C ASP A 170 -5.13 12.36 -8.81
N VAL A 171 -4.19 11.45 -9.13
CA VAL A 171 -3.95 10.24 -8.36
C VAL A 171 -3.30 10.58 -7.02
N ALA A 172 -2.35 11.51 -6.99
CA ALA A 172 -1.76 12.01 -5.77
C ALA A 172 -2.81 12.54 -4.80
N ARG A 173 -3.76 13.35 -5.30
CA ARG A 173 -4.85 13.86 -4.49
C ARG A 173 -5.73 12.75 -3.90
N THR A 174 -6.15 11.80 -4.74
CA THR A 174 -6.94 10.64 -4.32
C THR A 174 -6.22 9.82 -3.24
N THR A 175 -4.96 9.48 -3.47
CA THR A 175 -4.21 8.59 -2.59
C THR A 175 -3.81 9.25 -1.27
N ILE A 176 -3.38 10.50 -1.30
CA ILE A 176 -3.04 11.28 -0.09
C ILE A 176 -4.27 11.50 0.79
N LYS A 177 -5.41 11.85 0.21
CA LYS A 177 -6.65 12.00 0.98
C LYS A 177 -7.03 10.70 1.68
N GLY A 178 -6.99 9.58 0.97
CA GLY A 178 -7.30 8.28 1.55
C GLY A 178 -6.32 7.86 2.64
N ALA A 179 -5.02 8.09 2.44
CA ALA A 179 -3.99 7.85 3.46
C ALA A 179 -4.23 8.70 4.72
N ALA A 180 -4.50 9.99 4.55
CA ALA A 180 -4.82 10.89 5.64
C ALA A 180 -6.09 10.45 6.38
N TYR A 181 -7.15 10.06 5.65
CA TYR A 181 -8.38 9.58 6.28
C TYR A 181 -8.14 8.33 7.14
N LYS A 182 -7.32 7.38 6.70
CA LYS A 182 -6.92 6.20 7.50
C LYS A 182 -6.35 6.62 8.85
N TRP A 183 -5.42 7.57 8.85
CA TRP A 183 -4.80 8.05 10.09
C TRP A 183 -5.75 8.88 10.95
N PHE A 184 -6.62 9.69 10.35
CA PHE A 184 -7.68 10.38 11.06
C PHE A 184 -8.58 9.40 11.79
N LYS A 185 -9.06 8.34 11.12
CA LYS A 185 -9.90 7.31 11.74
C LYS A 185 -9.18 6.58 12.87
N ALA A 186 -7.93 6.22 12.68
CA ALA A 186 -7.12 5.61 13.73
C ALA A 186 -6.97 6.53 14.95
N ALA A 187 -6.78 7.85 14.74
CA ALA A 187 -6.61 8.83 15.80
C ALA A 187 -7.85 9.02 16.67
N ILE A 188 -9.05 8.95 16.06
CA ILE A 188 -10.32 9.11 16.83
C ILE A 188 -10.85 7.80 17.40
N SER A 189 -10.36 6.66 16.93
CA SER A 189 -10.85 5.33 17.34
C SER A 189 -10.12 4.74 18.54
N ARG A 190 -8.89 5.21 18.82
CA ARG A 190 -8.03 4.64 19.88
C ARG A 190 -7.27 5.76 20.60
N PRO A 191 -7.05 5.63 21.93
CA PRO A 191 -6.10 6.50 22.62
C PRO A 191 -4.70 6.39 21.99
N PRO A 192 -3.91 7.48 21.95
CA PRO A 192 -2.57 7.44 21.42
C PRO A 192 -1.65 6.57 22.29
N THR A 193 -0.80 5.77 21.64
CA THR A 193 0.26 5.00 22.29
C THR A 193 1.59 5.74 22.07
N TYR A 194 2.18 6.28 23.14
CA TYR A 194 3.36 7.14 23.04
C TYR A 194 4.70 6.39 23.10
N TYR A 195 4.68 5.09 23.38
CA TYR A 195 5.85 4.21 23.42
C TYR A 195 5.96 3.29 22.20
N ASP A 196 5.13 3.51 21.19
CA ASP A 196 5.17 2.80 19.92
C ASP A 196 6.37 3.31 19.09
N THR A 197 6.90 2.45 18.21
CA THR A 197 7.93 2.84 17.24
C THR A 197 7.38 3.77 16.17
N HIS A 198 6.07 3.69 15.91
CA HIS A 198 5.35 4.59 15.01
C HIS A 198 4.99 5.90 15.71
N GLY A 199 5.00 6.97 14.98
CA GLY A 199 4.32 8.20 15.39
C GLY A 199 2.83 7.96 15.66
N THR A 200 2.23 8.74 16.56
CA THR A 200 0.80 8.62 16.82
C THR A 200 -0.02 8.80 15.53
N PRO A 201 -1.20 8.18 15.40
CA PRO A 201 -2.04 8.35 14.21
C PRO A 201 -2.30 9.81 13.84
N ALA A 202 -2.45 10.70 14.85
CA ALA A 202 -2.61 12.13 14.61
C ALA A 202 -1.34 12.77 14.02
N GLN A 203 -0.16 12.40 14.48
CA GLN A 203 1.11 12.85 13.90
C GLN A 203 1.24 12.37 12.45
N ARG A 204 0.99 11.09 12.19
CA ARG A 204 1.04 10.51 10.83
C ARG A 204 0.05 11.21 9.89
N TYR A 205 -1.16 11.55 10.37
CA TYR A 205 -2.14 12.35 9.62
C TYR A 205 -1.57 13.69 9.18
N TYR A 206 -1.08 14.50 10.13
CA TYR A 206 -0.56 15.83 9.82
C TYR A 206 0.72 15.78 8.99
N ASN A 207 1.61 14.82 9.21
CA ASN A 207 2.84 14.64 8.44
C ASN A 207 2.52 14.31 6.98
N THR A 208 1.59 13.38 6.72
CA THR A 208 1.13 13.05 5.36
C THR A 208 0.60 14.29 4.63
N LEU A 209 -0.30 15.05 5.27
CA LEU A 209 -0.86 16.27 4.67
C LEU A 209 0.19 17.35 4.44
N CYS A 210 1.14 17.49 5.36
CA CYS A 210 2.19 18.51 5.29
C CYS A 210 3.18 18.22 4.15
N ILE A 211 3.68 17.00 4.01
CA ILE A 211 4.53 16.59 2.89
C ILE A 211 3.80 16.80 1.55
N ALA A 212 2.53 16.44 1.48
CA ALA A 212 1.73 16.62 0.27
C ALA A 212 1.55 18.09 -0.10
N TYR A 213 1.16 18.93 0.86
CA TYR A 213 1.01 20.37 0.65
C TYR A 213 2.33 21.04 0.28
N GLY A 214 3.41 20.69 0.97
CA GLY A 214 4.75 21.23 0.70
C GLY A 214 5.25 20.90 -0.72
N GLY A 215 4.93 19.71 -1.22
CA GLY A 215 5.32 19.26 -2.56
C GLY A 215 4.44 19.81 -3.68
N GLN A 216 3.14 19.90 -3.46
CA GLN A 216 2.15 20.27 -4.48
C GLN A 216 1.08 21.23 -3.92
N PRO A 217 1.43 22.47 -3.51
CA PRO A 217 0.51 23.37 -2.81
C PRO A 217 -0.74 23.73 -3.64
N ASN A 218 -0.63 23.75 -4.97
CA ASN A 218 -1.77 24.02 -5.84
C ASN A 218 -2.77 22.86 -5.88
N THR A 219 -2.28 21.63 -5.90
CA THR A 219 -3.11 20.40 -5.87
C THR A 219 -3.84 20.25 -4.53
N PHE A 220 -3.20 20.65 -3.43
CA PHE A 220 -3.68 20.48 -2.06
C PHE A 220 -4.09 21.79 -1.37
N ARG A 221 -4.46 22.82 -2.14
CA ARG A 221 -4.85 24.15 -1.62
C ARG A 221 -5.97 24.10 -0.59
N ASP A 222 -6.92 23.22 -0.77
CA ASP A 222 -8.06 23.03 0.13
C ASP A 222 -7.68 22.46 1.51
N LEU A 223 -6.57 21.76 1.63
CA LEU A 223 -6.08 21.28 2.93
C LEU A 223 -5.77 22.46 3.87
N ALA A 224 -5.18 23.50 3.32
CA ALA A 224 -4.88 24.75 4.05
C ALA A 224 -6.14 25.60 4.28
N GLY A 225 -6.95 25.79 3.23
CA GLY A 225 -8.17 26.61 3.30
C GLY A 225 -9.32 25.97 4.06
N GLY A 226 -9.42 24.64 4.03
CA GLY A 226 -10.47 23.86 4.68
C GLY A 226 -10.26 23.54 6.17
N GLY A 227 -9.15 24.01 6.76
CA GLY A 227 -8.85 23.77 8.18
C GLY A 227 -8.35 22.36 8.52
N LEU A 228 -8.08 21.51 7.51
CA LEU A 228 -7.53 20.17 7.73
C LEU A 228 -6.05 20.22 8.14
N LEU A 229 -5.33 21.25 7.73
CA LEU A 229 -3.94 21.52 8.10
C LEU A 229 -3.85 22.88 8.80
N PRO A 230 -3.48 22.95 10.11
CA PRO A 230 -3.36 24.19 10.83
C PRO A 230 -2.33 25.16 10.22
N ARG A 231 -2.57 26.46 10.27
CA ARG A 231 -1.66 27.47 9.71
C ARG A 231 -0.23 27.34 10.26
N SER A 232 -0.09 27.15 11.56
CA SER A 232 1.20 26.95 12.22
C SER A 232 1.96 25.72 11.69
N ARG A 233 1.25 24.71 11.17
CA ARG A 233 1.87 23.52 10.57
C ARG A 233 2.29 23.78 9.12
N ILE A 234 1.52 24.57 8.36
CA ILE A 234 1.76 24.90 6.94
C ILE A 234 3.14 25.54 6.73
N GLU A 235 3.59 26.39 7.63
CA GLU A 235 4.86 27.12 7.52
C GLU A 235 6.09 26.19 7.41
N ALA A 236 6.03 25.00 7.99
CA ALA A 236 7.10 24.01 7.94
C ALA A 236 7.05 23.08 6.70
N CYS A 237 5.88 22.96 6.04
CA CYS A 237 5.63 21.91 5.06
C CYS A 237 6.55 21.95 3.84
N ALA A 238 6.86 23.15 3.33
CA ALA A 238 7.75 23.28 2.18
C ALA A 238 9.17 22.81 2.50
N LEU A 239 9.67 23.11 3.72
CA LEU A 239 10.98 22.67 4.17
C LEU A 239 11.02 21.16 4.38
N GLU A 240 10.00 20.59 5.03
CA GLU A 240 9.91 19.15 5.27
C GLU A 240 9.86 18.37 3.95
N TYR A 241 9.03 18.80 3.00
CA TYR A 241 9.03 18.19 1.66
C TYR A 241 10.40 18.28 0.98
N ALA A 242 11.08 19.44 1.05
CA ALA A 242 12.40 19.62 0.46
C ALA A 242 13.44 18.67 1.07
N GLN A 243 13.37 18.41 2.38
CA GLN A 243 14.23 17.45 3.06
C GLN A 243 13.97 16.01 2.60
N VAL A 244 12.70 15.59 2.52
CA VAL A 244 12.33 14.25 2.03
C VAL A 244 12.75 14.07 0.57
N ARG A 245 12.48 15.06 -0.28
CA ARG A 245 12.87 15.03 -1.69
C ARG A 245 14.39 14.89 -1.83
N ARG A 246 15.15 15.69 -1.09
CA ARG A 246 16.62 15.64 -1.13
C ARG A 246 17.14 14.25 -0.69
N ALA A 247 16.63 13.73 0.42
CA ALA A 247 17.00 12.40 0.88
C ALA A 247 16.71 11.33 -0.18
N PHE A 248 15.52 11.37 -0.81
CA PHE A 248 15.17 10.46 -1.89
C PHE A 248 16.08 10.61 -3.12
N GLU A 249 16.37 11.85 -3.53
CA GLU A 249 17.25 12.15 -4.67
C GLU A 249 18.69 11.65 -4.44
N GLU A 250 19.19 11.73 -3.21
CA GLU A 250 20.54 11.31 -2.86
C GLU A 250 20.67 9.80 -2.61
N THR A 251 19.65 9.14 -2.08
CA THR A 251 19.75 7.75 -1.62
C THR A 251 19.01 6.73 -2.48
N VAL A 252 17.83 7.08 -3.01
CA VAL A 252 17.00 6.14 -3.78
C VAL A 252 17.13 6.34 -5.29
N LEU A 253 17.15 7.59 -5.75
CA LEU A 253 17.18 7.93 -7.18
C LEU A 253 18.42 7.39 -7.94
N PRO A 254 19.60 7.19 -7.34
CA PRO A 254 20.72 6.49 -7.98
C PRO A 254 20.41 5.05 -8.40
N HIS A 255 19.45 4.43 -7.72
CA HIS A 255 18.97 3.06 -7.99
C HIS A 255 17.74 3.01 -8.90
N VAL A 256 17.42 4.09 -9.59
CA VAL A 256 16.24 4.20 -10.47
C VAL A 256 16.67 4.31 -11.92
N ASP A 257 16.06 3.52 -12.79
CA ASP A 257 16.19 3.65 -14.25
C ASP A 257 15.45 4.92 -14.72
N ARG A 258 16.21 5.96 -15.07
CA ARG A 258 15.64 7.28 -15.42
C ARG A 258 14.83 7.26 -16.72
N GLU A 259 15.23 6.46 -17.71
CA GLU A 259 14.47 6.38 -18.95
C GLU A 259 13.13 5.66 -18.75
N LEU A 260 13.17 4.57 -17.99
CA LEU A 260 11.95 3.85 -17.62
C LEU A 260 11.06 4.69 -16.71
N LEU A 261 11.63 5.44 -15.75
CA LEU A 261 10.91 6.37 -14.89
C LEU A 261 10.14 7.42 -15.73
N ASN A 262 10.79 8.04 -16.69
CA ASN A 262 10.13 9.03 -17.56
C ASN A 262 8.95 8.42 -18.33
N ARG A 263 9.10 7.17 -18.83
CA ARG A 263 8.00 6.47 -19.52
C ARG A 263 6.86 6.12 -18.54
N VAL A 264 7.19 5.73 -17.32
CA VAL A 264 6.23 5.40 -16.27
C VAL A 264 5.44 6.65 -15.84
N LEU A 265 6.13 7.76 -15.58
CA LEU A 265 5.50 9.02 -15.17
C LEU A 265 4.62 9.65 -16.25
N ALA A 266 4.88 9.36 -17.54
CA ALA A 266 4.04 9.83 -18.64
C ALA A 266 2.70 9.07 -18.77
N ARG A 267 2.51 7.96 -18.05
CA ARG A 267 1.28 7.14 -18.07
C ARG A 267 0.26 7.66 -17.07
N ARG A 268 -1.01 7.30 -17.30
CA ARG A 268 -2.07 7.50 -16.31
C ARG A 268 -2.22 6.21 -15.49
N TRP A 269 -2.15 6.35 -14.18
CA TRP A 269 -2.19 5.26 -13.22
C TRP A 269 -3.50 5.26 -12.44
N LEU A 270 -3.87 4.10 -11.89
CA LEU A 270 -4.97 3.92 -10.92
C LEU A 270 -6.26 4.65 -11.36
N ARG A 271 -6.68 4.47 -12.60
CA ARG A 271 -7.96 5.04 -13.05
C ARG A 271 -9.05 4.61 -12.08
N ALA A 272 -9.73 5.58 -11.47
CA ALA A 272 -10.98 5.33 -10.81
C ALA A 272 -11.87 4.57 -11.81
N GLY A 273 -12.31 3.37 -11.45
CA GLY A 273 -13.01 2.51 -12.38
C GLY A 273 -14.22 3.24 -12.97
N ASP A 274 -14.42 3.13 -14.28
CA ASP A 274 -15.60 3.58 -15.02
C ASP A 274 -16.84 2.75 -14.61
N GLY A 275 -17.16 2.71 -13.33
CA GLY A 275 -18.19 1.84 -12.79
C GLY A 275 -18.76 2.27 -11.46
N ALA A 276 -19.22 3.50 -11.36
CA ALA A 276 -20.23 3.86 -10.36
C ALA A 276 -20.96 5.13 -10.83
N ARG A 277 -21.94 4.95 -11.72
CA ARG A 277 -23.10 5.85 -11.81
C ARG A 277 -24.21 5.27 -11.01
#